data_4aeb4354ae90524930fd5c72e697dc29
#
_entry.id   4aeb4354ae90524930fd5c72e697dc29
#
_cell.length_a   1.000
_cell.length_b   1.000
_cell.length_c   1.000
_cell.angle_alpha   90.00
_cell.angle_beta   90.00
_cell.angle_gamma   90.00
#
_symmetry.space_group_name_H-M   'P 1'
#
loop_
_entity.id
_entity.type
_entity.pdbx_description
1 polymer ?
#
loop_
_entity_poly.entity_id
_entity_poly.type
_entity_poly.pdbx_seq_one_letter_code
_entity_poly.pdbx_strand_id
1 'polypeptide(L)'
;MFGTGGIRGPIGETIGTKLALRLGRALGTHAESVVVGRDVRDSGPMLEHALVSGITECGGSVIQVGVESTPTIARGVSWLDADYGVAITGSHNPAGDNGFKIRTHTGRVLDRDRYRSLVRRANAGTVTPAPATDIGQSTCRSDLQERHQRRLVSAFEGFEGLSAVVDLGNGTGRLTADALAALGCDVTTLNGHRDGSFPGRGSEPTAAACERLGRTVRATGADVGLAHDADADRLAAVDETGRFVPGDELFALFATQAARRGQDVAVTVDTSSLVSEAVNRAGGETVRTGVGEMAVATGLDTEGVGFGGEPSGLWVWDDEIRCPDAHFAACKLVESIRRDGPLSAQRAPFADRYSTRRGCLKAGAKHDAINRVRRRLSGEYDRIDTTDGIRVDTDDGWFLIRASGTEPVVRITADATDSATADRLFSRAERLIESVALSV
;
A
#
# COMPACT_ATOMS: atom_id res chain seq x y z
N MET A 1 -9.82 12.42 -6.13
CA MET A 1 -8.78 12.68 -7.13
C MET A 1 -7.36 12.55 -6.54
N PHE A 2 -7.11 12.96 -5.31
CA PHE A 2 -5.84 12.74 -4.61
C PHE A 2 -6.04 11.73 -3.50
N GLY A 3 -5.52 10.52 -3.70
CA GLY A 3 -5.44 9.51 -2.65
C GLY A 3 -4.19 9.67 -1.80
N THR A 4 -4.08 8.89 -0.75
CA THR A 4 -2.95 8.85 0.18
C THR A 4 -1.67 8.24 -0.43
N GLY A 5 -1.75 7.66 -1.66
CA GLY A 5 -0.63 7.03 -2.35
C GLY A 5 -0.57 7.35 -3.85
N GLY A 6 -1.08 8.51 -4.31
CA GLY A 6 -1.02 8.90 -5.73
C GLY A 6 -2.34 9.43 -6.30
N ILE A 7 -2.38 9.70 -7.61
CA ILE A 7 -3.60 10.03 -8.36
C ILE A 7 -4.13 8.75 -8.96
N ARG A 8 -5.39 8.41 -8.69
CA ARG A 8 -6.05 7.22 -9.26
C ARG A 8 -7.49 7.53 -9.63
N GLY A 9 -8.04 6.78 -10.57
CA GLY A 9 -9.43 6.82 -10.94
C GLY A 9 -9.73 6.16 -12.29
N PRO A 10 -10.99 6.22 -12.72
CA PRO A 10 -11.44 5.64 -13.98
C PRO A 10 -10.73 6.25 -15.19
N ILE A 11 -10.35 5.39 -16.12
CA ILE A 11 -9.78 5.79 -17.42
C ILE A 11 -10.86 6.46 -18.26
N GLY A 12 -10.49 7.56 -18.91
CA GLY A 12 -11.39 8.35 -19.76
C GLY A 12 -12.17 9.44 -19.00
N GLU A 13 -12.30 9.30 -17.69
CA GLU A 13 -12.96 10.30 -16.83
C GLU A 13 -11.94 11.14 -16.05
N THR A 14 -11.23 10.49 -15.14
CA THR A 14 -10.27 11.14 -14.24
C THR A 14 -8.84 11.00 -14.74
N ILE A 15 -8.49 9.83 -15.24
CA ILE A 15 -7.17 9.47 -15.71
C ILE A 15 -7.18 9.35 -17.24
N GLY A 16 -6.20 10.01 -17.88
CA GLY A 16 -6.06 9.95 -19.34
C GLY A 16 -4.78 10.62 -19.81
N THR A 17 -4.53 10.55 -21.13
CA THR A 17 -3.28 11.04 -21.76
C THR A 17 -3.05 12.53 -21.53
N LYS A 18 -4.10 13.34 -21.46
CA LYS A 18 -3.99 14.78 -21.18
C LYS A 18 -3.41 15.06 -19.80
N LEU A 19 -3.83 14.29 -18.78
CA LEU A 19 -3.28 14.39 -17.43
C LEU A 19 -1.83 13.86 -17.41
N ALA A 20 -1.56 12.71 -18.04
CA ALA A 20 -0.24 12.12 -18.14
C ALA A 20 0.77 13.08 -18.77
N LEU A 21 0.42 13.68 -19.92
CA LEU A 21 1.28 14.67 -20.60
C LEU A 21 1.57 15.89 -19.71
N ARG A 22 0.54 16.45 -19.08
CA ARG A 22 0.69 17.60 -18.19
C ARG A 22 1.55 17.27 -16.96
N LEU A 23 1.37 16.09 -16.38
CA LEU A 23 2.17 15.62 -15.26
C LEU A 23 3.63 15.44 -15.70
N GLY A 24 3.86 14.85 -16.89
CA GLY A 24 5.17 14.71 -17.49
C GLY A 24 5.87 16.06 -17.67
N ARG A 25 5.19 17.04 -18.25
CA ARG A 25 5.73 18.41 -18.41
C ARG A 25 6.13 19.03 -17.07
N ALA A 26 5.26 18.88 -16.05
CA ALA A 26 5.54 19.42 -14.72
C ALA A 26 6.75 18.74 -14.05
N LEU A 27 6.96 17.43 -14.28
CA LEU A 27 8.14 16.71 -13.82
C LEU A 27 9.40 17.14 -14.60
N GLY A 28 9.35 17.11 -15.94
CA GLY A 28 10.50 17.41 -16.79
C GLY A 28 11.05 18.84 -16.65
N THR A 29 10.25 19.77 -16.12
CA THR A 29 10.73 21.14 -15.82
C THR A 29 11.66 21.18 -14.58
N HIS A 30 11.66 20.14 -13.74
CA HIS A 30 12.36 20.13 -12.44
C HIS A 30 13.25 18.91 -12.23
N ALA A 31 13.21 17.96 -13.13
CA ALA A 31 13.97 16.73 -13.06
C ALA A 31 14.94 16.62 -14.24
N GLU A 32 16.18 16.28 -13.95
CA GLU A 32 17.16 15.90 -14.98
C GLU A 32 16.87 14.48 -15.47
N SER A 33 16.41 13.58 -14.56
CA SER A 33 16.10 12.19 -14.89
C SER A 33 14.91 11.64 -14.11
N VAL A 34 14.08 10.84 -14.80
CA VAL A 34 12.89 10.20 -14.25
C VAL A 34 12.83 8.73 -14.65
N VAL A 35 12.72 7.83 -13.67
CA VAL A 35 12.43 6.41 -13.91
C VAL A 35 10.92 6.24 -14.11
N VAL A 36 10.51 5.63 -15.22
CA VAL A 36 9.09 5.39 -15.53
C VAL A 36 8.86 3.91 -15.77
N GLY A 37 7.91 3.34 -15.04
CA GLY A 37 7.43 1.99 -15.24
C GLY A 37 5.94 1.88 -14.96
N ARG A 38 5.37 0.73 -15.21
CA ARG A 38 3.91 0.49 -15.07
C ARG A 38 3.59 -0.91 -14.58
N ASP A 39 2.36 -1.07 -14.07
CA ASP A 39 1.79 -2.39 -13.85
C ASP A 39 1.27 -3.01 -15.17
N VAL A 40 0.48 -4.06 -15.07
CA VAL A 40 0.01 -4.87 -16.20
C VAL A 40 -1.23 -4.31 -16.92
N ARG A 41 -1.83 -3.22 -16.45
CA ARG A 41 -3.10 -2.67 -16.96
C ARG A 41 -2.98 -2.27 -18.42
N ASP A 42 -4.01 -2.58 -19.23
CA ASP A 42 -4.04 -2.31 -20.68
C ASP A 42 -3.90 -0.83 -21.01
N SER A 43 -4.36 0.07 -20.15
CA SER A 43 -4.21 1.51 -20.30
C SER A 43 -2.81 2.04 -19.98
N GLY A 44 -1.95 1.22 -19.38
CA GLY A 44 -0.60 1.59 -18.97
C GLY A 44 0.26 2.14 -20.11
N PRO A 45 0.42 1.45 -21.26
CA PRO A 45 1.25 1.90 -22.38
C PRO A 45 0.85 3.29 -22.91
N MET A 46 -0.44 3.53 -23.05
CA MET A 46 -0.97 4.82 -23.51
C MET A 46 -0.59 5.98 -22.55
N LEU A 47 -0.69 5.73 -21.25
CA LEU A 47 -0.34 6.72 -20.22
C LEU A 47 1.17 6.93 -20.14
N GLU A 48 1.96 5.86 -20.27
CA GLU A 48 3.42 5.88 -20.30
C GLU A 48 3.94 6.76 -21.44
N HIS A 49 3.48 6.52 -22.66
CA HIS A 49 3.88 7.32 -23.83
C HIS A 49 3.57 8.81 -23.66
N ALA A 50 2.40 9.15 -23.13
CA ALA A 50 2.03 10.53 -22.91
C ALA A 50 2.86 11.21 -21.82
N LEU A 51 3.16 10.48 -20.71
CA LEU A 51 3.99 10.95 -19.62
C LEU A 51 5.44 11.20 -20.09
N VAL A 52 6.02 10.21 -20.80
CA VAL A 52 7.39 10.28 -21.34
C VAL A 52 7.52 11.46 -22.29
N SER A 53 6.57 11.64 -23.22
CA SER A 53 6.55 12.78 -24.13
C SER A 53 6.56 14.12 -23.39
N GLY A 54 5.77 14.24 -22.31
CA GLY A 54 5.74 15.46 -21.51
C GLY A 54 7.04 15.74 -20.76
N ILE A 55 7.70 14.71 -20.22
CA ILE A 55 8.98 14.86 -19.53
C ILE A 55 10.06 15.31 -20.52
N THR A 56 10.18 14.61 -21.65
CA THR A 56 11.24 14.88 -22.63
C THR A 56 11.05 16.23 -23.33
N GLU A 57 9.80 16.63 -23.62
CA GLU A 57 9.49 17.96 -24.19
C GLU A 57 10.00 19.11 -23.31
N CYS A 58 10.11 18.89 -22.00
CA CYS A 58 10.55 19.92 -21.04
C CYS A 58 12.03 19.76 -20.61
N GLY A 59 12.80 18.92 -21.31
CA GLY A 59 14.25 18.76 -21.09
C GLY A 59 14.63 17.63 -20.13
N GLY A 60 13.69 17.04 -19.38
CA GLY A 60 13.96 15.91 -18.50
C GLY A 60 14.22 14.62 -19.28
N SER A 61 15.21 13.84 -18.88
CA SER A 61 15.47 12.52 -19.46
C SER A 61 14.65 11.42 -18.78
N VAL A 62 14.33 10.36 -19.51
CA VAL A 62 13.50 9.25 -19.01
C VAL A 62 14.24 7.93 -19.12
N ILE A 63 14.18 7.13 -18.06
CA ILE A 63 14.61 5.74 -18.03
C ILE A 63 13.36 4.87 -17.92
N GLN A 64 12.92 4.30 -19.05
CA GLN A 64 11.77 3.40 -19.10
C GLN A 64 12.17 2.00 -18.63
N VAL A 65 11.44 1.44 -17.65
CA VAL A 65 11.72 0.13 -17.09
C VAL A 65 10.65 -0.91 -17.44
N GLY A 66 9.63 -0.50 -18.18
CA GLY A 66 8.56 -1.39 -18.67
C GLY A 66 7.59 -1.83 -17.58
N VAL A 67 7.19 -3.11 -17.61
CA VAL A 67 6.23 -3.68 -16.65
C VAL A 67 6.98 -4.18 -15.43
N GLU A 68 6.90 -3.40 -14.35
CA GLU A 68 7.59 -3.64 -13.08
C GLU A 68 6.65 -3.40 -11.89
N SER A 69 6.99 -4.00 -10.75
CA SER A 69 6.31 -3.71 -9.49
C SER A 69 6.63 -2.30 -8.97
N THR A 70 5.71 -1.69 -8.23
CA THR A 70 5.92 -0.39 -7.59
C THR A 70 7.19 -0.35 -6.74
N PRO A 71 7.51 -1.34 -5.87
CA PRO A 71 8.76 -1.34 -5.12
C PRO A 71 10.01 -1.48 -6.00
N THR A 72 9.96 -2.22 -7.11
CA THR A 72 11.08 -2.30 -8.05
C THR A 72 11.35 -0.96 -8.72
N ILE A 73 10.30 -0.24 -9.14
CA ILE A 73 10.42 1.11 -9.70
C ILE A 73 11.00 2.07 -8.66
N ALA A 74 10.51 2.02 -7.42
CA ALA A 74 10.99 2.85 -6.33
C ALA A 74 12.48 2.63 -6.04
N ARG A 75 12.94 1.38 -5.99
CA ARG A 75 14.37 1.04 -5.86
C ARG A 75 15.18 1.52 -7.06
N GLY A 76 14.59 1.45 -8.25
CA GLY A 76 15.19 1.93 -9.50
C GLY A 76 15.57 3.41 -9.44
N VAL A 77 14.79 4.26 -8.76
CA VAL A 77 15.10 5.69 -8.60
C VAL A 77 16.47 5.89 -7.93
N SER A 78 16.67 5.28 -6.77
CA SER A 78 17.95 5.35 -6.06
C SER A 78 19.08 4.63 -6.80
N TRP A 79 18.80 3.48 -7.41
CA TRP A 79 19.81 2.68 -8.08
C TRP A 79 20.35 3.32 -9.36
N LEU A 80 19.56 4.14 -10.01
CA LEU A 80 19.89 4.83 -11.27
C LEU A 80 20.20 6.31 -11.06
N ASP A 81 20.28 6.75 -9.80
CA ASP A 81 20.52 8.14 -9.39
C ASP A 81 19.57 9.13 -10.08
N ALA A 82 18.28 8.74 -10.16
CA ALA A 82 17.25 9.57 -10.76
C ALA A 82 16.57 10.47 -9.71
N ASP A 83 16.05 11.63 -10.14
CA ASP A 83 15.38 12.59 -9.25
C ASP A 83 14.03 12.07 -8.78
N TYR A 84 13.29 11.44 -9.72
CA TYR A 84 11.95 10.90 -9.48
C TYR A 84 11.76 9.54 -10.13
N GLY A 85 10.79 8.80 -9.58
CA GLY A 85 10.20 7.63 -10.21
C GLY A 85 8.70 7.81 -10.40
N VAL A 86 8.16 7.24 -11.46
CA VAL A 86 6.71 7.18 -11.67
C VAL A 86 6.29 5.75 -11.93
N ALA A 87 5.48 5.19 -11.03
CA ALA A 87 4.77 3.95 -11.25
C ALA A 87 3.36 4.27 -11.78
N ILE A 88 3.09 3.83 -13.01
CA ILE A 88 1.77 3.95 -13.64
C ILE A 88 0.96 2.73 -13.23
N THR A 89 0.03 2.92 -12.29
CA THR A 89 -0.72 1.82 -11.68
C THR A 89 -2.03 2.29 -11.05
N GLY A 90 -3.04 1.43 -11.10
CA GLY A 90 -4.25 1.53 -10.29
C GLY A 90 -4.12 0.79 -8.95
N SER A 91 -2.99 0.07 -8.68
CA SER A 91 -2.80 -0.79 -7.50
C SER A 91 -3.98 -1.76 -7.35
N HIS A 92 -4.65 -1.79 -6.20
CA HIS A 92 -5.81 -2.64 -5.90
C HIS A 92 -7.14 -2.21 -6.55
N ASN A 93 -7.18 -1.06 -7.26
CA ASN A 93 -8.42 -0.60 -7.92
C ASN A 93 -8.82 -1.54 -9.08
N PRO A 94 -10.11 -1.58 -9.47
CA PRO A 94 -10.59 -2.37 -10.61
C PRO A 94 -9.80 -2.16 -11.90
N ALA A 95 -9.91 -3.09 -12.85
CA ALA A 95 -9.18 -3.07 -14.13
C ALA A 95 -9.39 -1.78 -14.95
N GLY A 96 -10.58 -1.18 -14.88
CA GLY A 96 -10.93 0.08 -15.57
C GLY A 96 -10.26 1.34 -15.01
N ASP A 97 -9.62 1.24 -13.84
CA ASP A 97 -8.90 2.33 -13.20
C ASP A 97 -7.41 2.26 -13.51
N ASN A 98 -6.74 3.42 -13.44
CA ASN A 98 -5.28 3.52 -13.46
C ASN A 98 -4.85 4.77 -12.67
N GLY A 99 -3.53 5.08 -12.66
CA GLY A 99 -3.04 6.25 -11.95
C GLY A 99 -1.53 6.42 -12.00
N PHE A 100 -1.05 7.30 -11.13
CA PHE A 100 0.38 7.65 -11.04
C PHE A 100 0.80 7.72 -9.58
N LYS A 101 1.78 6.92 -9.19
CA LYS A 101 2.51 7.01 -7.92
C LYS A 101 3.87 7.65 -8.21
N ILE A 102 4.13 8.84 -7.66
CA ILE A 102 5.41 9.53 -7.86
C ILE A 102 6.30 9.28 -6.65
N ARG A 103 7.54 8.84 -6.95
CA ARG A 103 8.57 8.48 -5.98
C ARG A 103 9.69 9.51 -5.98
N THR A 104 10.23 9.81 -4.81
CA THR A 104 11.45 10.60 -4.66
C THR A 104 12.70 9.72 -4.82
N HIS A 105 13.87 10.33 -4.85
CA HIS A 105 15.17 9.65 -4.86
C HIS A 105 15.32 8.58 -3.76
N THR A 106 14.70 8.78 -2.59
CA THR A 106 14.71 7.78 -1.50
C THR A 106 13.68 6.67 -1.63
N GLY A 107 12.93 6.63 -2.74
CA GLY A 107 11.83 5.69 -2.97
C GLY A 107 10.51 6.06 -2.29
N ARG A 108 10.49 7.07 -1.41
CA ARG A 108 9.26 7.54 -0.75
C ARG A 108 8.28 8.10 -1.76
N VAL A 109 7.00 7.94 -1.47
CA VAL A 109 5.96 8.67 -2.19
C VAL A 109 6.15 10.18 -1.97
N LEU A 110 5.90 10.95 -3.01
CA LEU A 110 6.02 12.41 -2.95
C LEU A 110 5.07 12.98 -1.87
N ASP A 111 5.57 13.88 -1.02
CA ASP A 111 4.76 14.49 0.03
C ASP A 111 3.58 15.31 -0.52
N ARG A 112 2.55 15.52 0.32
CA ARG A 112 1.28 16.13 -0.09
C ARG A 112 1.46 17.52 -0.70
N ASP A 113 2.38 18.33 -0.20
CA ASP A 113 2.54 19.72 -0.66
C ASP A 113 3.31 19.79 -1.98
N ARG A 114 4.37 18.99 -2.12
CA ARG A 114 5.07 18.81 -3.39
C ARG A 114 4.13 18.22 -4.44
N TYR A 115 3.34 17.23 -4.06
CA TYR A 115 2.37 16.60 -4.95
C TYR A 115 1.30 17.61 -5.42
N ARG A 116 0.72 18.40 -4.50
CA ARG A 116 -0.22 19.48 -4.83
C ARG A 116 0.41 20.55 -5.71
N SER A 117 1.67 20.91 -5.44
CA SER A 117 2.41 21.87 -6.27
C SER A 117 2.58 21.34 -7.68
N LEU A 118 3.01 20.09 -7.84
CA LEU A 118 3.17 19.44 -9.13
C LEU A 118 1.88 19.44 -9.94
N VAL A 119 0.77 19.07 -9.33
CA VAL A 119 -0.54 19.06 -10.00
C VAL A 119 -1.07 20.45 -10.31
N ARG A 120 -0.87 21.42 -9.44
CA ARG A 120 -1.21 22.83 -9.76
C ARG A 120 -0.49 23.29 -11.04
N ARG A 121 0.80 23.00 -11.15
CA ARG A 121 1.61 23.30 -12.35
C ARG A 121 1.12 22.53 -13.58
N ALA A 122 0.87 21.23 -13.42
CA ALA A 122 0.30 20.40 -14.48
C ALA A 122 -1.06 20.96 -15.00
N ASN A 123 -1.89 21.51 -14.11
CA ASN A 123 -3.18 22.10 -14.47
C ASN A 123 -3.07 23.52 -15.01
N ALA A 124 -2.13 24.31 -14.56
CA ALA A 124 -1.93 25.70 -15.02
C ALA A 124 -1.51 25.80 -16.50
N GLY A 125 -0.91 24.74 -17.04
CA GLY A 125 -0.47 24.70 -18.44
C GLY A 125 0.64 25.72 -18.79
N THR A 126 1.29 26.30 -17.76
CA THR A 126 2.30 27.36 -17.89
C THR A 126 3.73 26.82 -18.05
N VAL A 127 3.86 25.59 -18.50
CA VAL A 127 5.19 24.96 -18.70
C VAL A 127 5.72 25.34 -20.07
N THR A 128 6.93 25.86 -20.12
CA THR A 128 7.62 26.18 -21.37
C THR A 128 8.39 24.94 -21.86
N PRO A 129 8.17 24.49 -23.10
CA PRO A 129 8.96 23.44 -23.71
C PRO A 129 10.43 23.82 -23.80
N ALA A 130 11.33 22.84 -23.73
CA ALA A 130 12.76 23.04 -23.93
C ALA A 130 13.05 23.41 -25.41
N PRO A 131 14.11 24.17 -25.67
CA PRO A 131 14.61 24.36 -27.03
C PRO A 131 14.96 23.02 -27.67
N ALA A 132 14.95 22.95 -29.01
CA ALA A 132 15.22 21.70 -29.74
C ALA A 132 16.58 21.05 -29.39
N THR A 133 17.55 21.86 -28.96
CA THR A 133 18.88 21.40 -28.50
C THR A 133 18.85 20.73 -27.11
N ASP A 134 17.83 20.99 -26.31
CA ASP A 134 17.76 20.64 -24.90
C ASP A 134 16.60 19.66 -24.61
N ILE A 135 16.02 19.07 -25.66
CA ILE A 135 14.99 18.02 -25.51
C ILE A 135 15.62 16.81 -24.81
N GLY A 136 14.92 16.33 -23.78
CA GLY A 136 15.37 15.19 -22.98
C GLY A 136 15.43 13.88 -23.77
N GLN A 137 16.26 12.95 -23.32
CA GLN A 137 16.44 11.63 -23.93
C GLN A 137 15.53 10.58 -23.25
N SER A 138 15.16 9.55 -24.00
CA SER A 138 14.50 8.38 -23.43
C SER A 138 15.28 7.12 -23.70
N THR A 139 15.59 6.37 -22.65
CA THR A 139 16.32 5.08 -22.70
C THR A 139 15.50 3.98 -22.05
N CYS A 140 15.82 2.72 -22.36
CA CYS A 140 15.16 1.56 -21.77
C CYS A 140 16.14 0.77 -20.90
N ARG A 141 15.65 0.26 -19.78
CA ARG A 141 16.36 -0.65 -18.87
C ARG A 141 15.47 -1.83 -18.53
N SER A 142 16.02 -3.05 -18.52
CA SER A 142 15.28 -4.29 -18.24
C SER A 142 15.88 -5.13 -17.10
N ASP A 143 16.90 -4.61 -16.41
CA ASP A 143 17.66 -5.33 -15.39
C ASP A 143 17.20 -5.08 -13.95
N LEU A 144 16.18 -4.23 -13.73
CA LEU A 144 15.76 -3.84 -12.37
C LEU A 144 15.13 -4.99 -11.59
N GLN A 145 14.32 -5.83 -12.24
CA GLN A 145 13.73 -7.00 -11.58
C GLN A 145 14.82 -7.96 -11.10
N GLU A 146 15.83 -8.25 -11.93
CA GLU A 146 16.96 -9.11 -11.55
C GLU A 146 17.80 -8.48 -10.43
N ARG A 147 18.02 -7.17 -10.47
CA ARG A 147 18.74 -6.43 -9.41
C ARG A 147 17.96 -6.48 -8.09
N HIS A 148 16.64 -6.35 -8.14
CA HIS A 148 15.78 -6.47 -6.97
C HIS A 148 15.79 -7.90 -6.42
N GLN A 149 15.70 -8.93 -7.29
CA GLN A 149 15.82 -10.33 -6.87
C GLN A 149 17.14 -10.58 -6.13
N ARG A 150 18.26 -10.12 -6.69
CA ARG A 150 19.58 -10.25 -6.02
C ARG A 150 19.60 -9.57 -4.66
N ARG A 151 18.96 -8.39 -4.52
CA ARG A 151 18.84 -7.70 -3.21
C ARG A 151 18.05 -8.54 -2.21
N LEU A 152 16.92 -9.13 -2.63
CA LEU A 152 16.11 -10.02 -1.78
C LEU A 152 16.92 -11.25 -1.37
N VAL A 153 17.51 -11.95 -2.32
CA VAL A 153 18.30 -13.17 -2.05
C VAL A 153 19.47 -12.88 -1.09
N SER A 154 20.11 -11.71 -1.23
CA SER A 154 21.22 -11.33 -0.33
C SER A 154 20.80 -10.91 1.08
N ALA A 155 19.50 -10.62 1.29
CA ALA A 155 18.97 -10.18 2.58
C ALA A 155 18.53 -11.32 3.51
N PHE A 156 18.38 -12.53 2.96
CA PHE A 156 17.84 -13.68 3.69
C PHE A 156 18.76 -14.88 3.58
N GLU A 157 18.72 -15.73 4.59
CA GLU A 157 19.26 -17.08 4.50
C GLU A 157 18.33 -17.97 3.68
N GLY A 158 18.79 -19.16 3.24
CA GLY A 158 18.00 -20.11 2.47
C GLY A 158 16.72 -20.57 3.18
N PHE A 159 15.74 -20.95 2.37
CA PHE A 159 14.42 -21.44 2.82
C PHE A 159 14.17 -22.89 2.45
N GLU A 160 15.25 -23.69 2.37
CA GLU A 160 15.18 -25.12 2.03
C GLU A 160 14.24 -25.86 2.99
N GLY A 161 13.43 -26.74 2.43
CA GLY A 161 12.44 -27.53 3.18
C GLY A 161 11.12 -26.81 3.46
N LEU A 162 10.98 -25.54 3.07
CA LEU A 162 9.71 -24.81 3.08
C LEU A 162 9.07 -24.79 1.70
N SER A 163 7.75 -24.68 1.69
CA SER A 163 6.92 -24.61 0.49
C SER A 163 5.92 -23.47 0.56
N ALA A 164 5.73 -22.75 -0.55
CA ALA A 164 4.83 -21.62 -0.65
C ALA A 164 3.94 -21.67 -1.88
N VAL A 165 2.67 -21.28 -1.74
CA VAL A 165 1.79 -20.97 -2.86
C VAL A 165 1.73 -19.46 -3.04
N VAL A 166 2.20 -18.95 -4.19
CA VAL A 166 2.22 -17.51 -4.47
C VAL A 166 1.16 -17.18 -5.51
N ASP A 167 0.12 -16.45 -5.09
CA ASP A 167 -0.91 -15.92 -6.00
C ASP A 167 -0.50 -14.56 -6.53
N LEU A 168 -0.07 -14.53 -7.78
CA LEU A 168 0.43 -13.35 -8.47
C LEU A 168 -0.69 -12.37 -8.90
N GLY A 169 -1.96 -12.77 -8.78
CA GLY A 169 -3.12 -11.94 -9.10
C GLY A 169 -3.14 -11.37 -10.51
N ASN A 170 -2.50 -12.06 -11.48
CA ASN A 170 -2.26 -11.58 -12.83
C ASN A 170 -1.44 -10.27 -12.92
N GLY A 171 -0.82 -9.85 -11.81
CA GLY A 171 -0.07 -8.60 -11.66
C GLY A 171 1.44 -8.75 -11.83
N THR A 172 2.18 -7.91 -11.09
CA THR A 172 3.65 -7.81 -11.12
C THR A 172 4.35 -8.61 -10.02
N GLY A 173 3.63 -9.45 -9.26
CA GLY A 173 4.13 -10.19 -8.09
C GLY A 173 5.15 -11.31 -8.39
N ARG A 174 5.51 -11.55 -9.67
CA ARG A 174 6.39 -12.67 -10.10
C ARG A 174 7.72 -12.72 -9.34
N LEU A 175 8.28 -11.58 -9.04
CA LEU A 175 9.53 -11.45 -8.31
C LEU A 175 9.54 -12.19 -6.96
N THR A 176 8.41 -12.22 -6.24
CA THR A 176 8.28 -12.99 -4.99
C THR A 176 8.52 -14.48 -5.22
N ALA A 177 7.89 -15.05 -6.23
CA ALA A 177 8.06 -16.46 -6.55
C ALA A 177 9.51 -16.79 -6.96
N ASP A 178 10.11 -15.92 -7.78
CA ASP A 178 11.47 -16.09 -8.27
C ASP A 178 12.51 -15.93 -7.12
N ALA A 179 12.28 -15.00 -6.18
CA ALA A 179 13.15 -14.81 -5.03
C ALA A 179 13.06 -15.97 -4.02
N LEU A 180 11.85 -16.43 -3.70
CA LEU A 180 11.64 -17.57 -2.81
C LEU A 180 12.24 -18.84 -3.39
N ALA A 181 12.05 -19.10 -4.68
CA ALA A 181 12.67 -20.25 -5.36
C ALA A 181 14.21 -20.18 -5.34
N ALA A 182 14.78 -18.98 -5.56
CA ALA A 182 16.23 -18.77 -5.51
C ALA A 182 16.79 -18.95 -4.07
N LEU A 183 15.96 -18.77 -3.04
CA LEU A 183 16.28 -19.06 -1.64
C LEU A 183 16.02 -20.54 -1.24
N GLY A 184 15.67 -21.41 -2.21
CA GLY A 184 15.47 -22.85 -1.96
C GLY A 184 14.06 -23.25 -1.50
N CYS A 185 13.10 -22.34 -1.49
CA CYS A 185 11.71 -22.66 -1.19
C CYS A 185 11.06 -23.39 -2.39
N ASP A 186 10.21 -24.41 -2.13
CA ASP A 186 9.38 -25.02 -3.17
C ASP A 186 8.17 -24.11 -3.46
N VAL A 187 8.07 -23.61 -4.69
CA VAL A 187 7.10 -22.57 -5.03
C VAL A 187 6.09 -23.03 -6.07
N THR A 188 4.83 -23.02 -5.69
CA THR A 188 3.69 -23.15 -6.61
C THR A 188 3.09 -21.78 -6.90
N THR A 189 2.82 -21.43 -8.16
CA THR A 189 2.21 -20.14 -8.51
C THR A 189 0.76 -20.27 -8.96
N LEU A 190 -0.08 -19.31 -8.56
CA LEU A 190 -1.42 -19.11 -9.09
C LEU A 190 -1.50 -17.79 -9.86
N ASN A 191 -2.40 -17.74 -10.86
CA ASN A 191 -2.68 -16.53 -11.63
C ASN A 191 -1.39 -15.86 -12.18
N GLY A 192 -0.43 -16.68 -12.65
CA GLY A 192 0.93 -16.24 -13.01
C GLY A 192 1.03 -15.54 -14.36
N HIS A 193 -0.01 -15.60 -15.20
CA HIS A 193 -0.05 -14.86 -16.46
C HIS A 193 -0.38 -13.40 -16.20
N ARG A 194 0.43 -12.46 -16.74
CA ARG A 194 0.19 -11.03 -16.67
C ARG A 194 -1.04 -10.66 -17.49
N ASP A 195 -2.07 -10.07 -16.86
CA ASP A 195 -3.32 -9.72 -17.53
C ASP A 195 -4.00 -8.55 -16.82
N GLY A 196 -4.10 -7.40 -17.50
CA GLY A 196 -4.66 -6.16 -16.95
C GLY A 196 -6.17 -6.21 -16.65
N SER A 197 -6.88 -7.27 -17.09
CA SER A 197 -8.28 -7.51 -16.74
C SER A 197 -8.47 -8.23 -15.40
N PHE A 198 -7.39 -8.79 -14.83
CA PHE A 198 -7.37 -9.53 -13.55
C PHE A 198 -8.40 -10.66 -13.45
N PRO A 199 -8.44 -11.62 -14.43
CA PRO A 199 -9.48 -12.63 -14.48
C PRO A 199 -9.41 -13.66 -13.36
N GLY A 200 -8.25 -13.78 -12.69
CA GLY A 200 -8.04 -14.80 -11.66
C GLY A 200 -8.81 -14.55 -10.37
N ARG A 201 -8.81 -13.30 -9.87
CA ARG A 201 -9.46 -12.92 -8.60
C ARG A 201 -9.70 -11.43 -8.38
N GLY A 202 -9.53 -10.61 -9.40
CA GLY A 202 -9.46 -9.16 -9.24
C GLY A 202 -8.08 -8.71 -8.71
N SER A 203 -7.88 -7.40 -8.63
CA SER A 203 -6.58 -6.79 -8.28
C SER A 203 -6.28 -6.76 -6.77
N GLU A 204 -7.32 -6.80 -5.91
CA GLU A 204 -7.17 -6.72 -4.46
C GLU A 204 -7.19 -8.12 -3.82
N PRO A 205 -6.20 -8.51 -2.99
CA PRO A 205 -6.15 -9.81 -2.32
C PRO A 205 -6.98 -9.82 -1.02
N THR A 206 -8.31 -9.68 -1.14
CA THR A 206 -9.24 -9.78 -0.02
C THR A 206 -9.40 -11.23 0.45
N ALA A 207 -10.00 -11.46 1.63
CA ALA A 207 -10.26 -12.79 2.14
C ALA A 207 -11.07 -13.65 1.14
N ALA A 208 -12.12 -13.08 0.53
CA ALA A 208 -12.92 -13.76 -0.50
C ALA A 208 -12.10 -14.05 -1.77
N ALA A 209 -11.25 -13.11 -2.22
CA ALA A 209 -10.39 -13.31 -3.37
C ALA A 209 -9.32 -14.41 -3.13
N CYS A 210 -8.90 -14.60 -1.87
CA CYS A 210 -7.89 -15.59 -1.48
C CYS A 210 -8.45 -17.00 -1.16
N GLU A 211 -9.75 -17.25 -1.32
CA GLU A 211 -10.34 -18.59 -1.06
C GLU A 211 -9.68 -19.70 -1.91
N ARG A 212 -9.38 -19.40 -3.19
CA ARG A 212 -8.70 -20.36 -4.07
C ARG A 212 -7.28 -20.63 -3.57
N LEU A 213 -6.56 -19.58 -3.14
CA LEU A 213 -5.23 -19.71 -2.54
C LEU A 213 -5.28 -20.62 -1.32
N GLY A 214 -6.22 -20.41 -0.38
CA GLY A 214 -6.39 -21.26 0.81
C GLY A 214 -6.70 -22.72 0.50
N ARG A 215 -7.54 -22.98 -0.51
CA ARG A 215 -7.80 -24.35 -0.98
C ARG A 215 -6.54 -24.99 -1.58
N THR A 216 -5.74 -24.24 -2.33
CA THR A 216 -4.50 -24.74 -2.93
C THR A 216 -3.46 -25.06 -1.86
N VAL A 217 -3.26 -24.17 -0.86
CA VAL A 217 -2.38 -24.43 0.29
C VAL A 217 -2.72 -25.77 0.96
N ARG A 218 -4.00 -25.98 1.32
CA ARG A 218 -4.43 -27.26 1.91
C ARG A 218 -4.21 -28.48 1.00
N ALA A 219 -4.44 -28.31 -0.29
CA ALA A 219 -4.34 -29.42 -1.24
C ALA A 219 -2.90 -29.84 -1.52
N THR A 220 -1.96 -28.89 -1.49
CA THR A 220 -0.53 -29.11 -1.71
C THR A 220 0.24 -29.41 -0.42
N GLY A 221 -0.33 -29.09 0.73
CA GLY A 221 0.38 -29.15 2.03
C GLY A 221 1.44 -28.07 2.17
N ALA A 222 1.30 -26.94 1.46
CA ALA A 222 2.27 -25.86 1.54
C ALA A 222 2.24 -25.14 2.90
N ASP A 223 3.41 -24.65 3.34
CA ASP A 223 3.58 -23.99 4.63
C ASP A 223 2.91 -22.61 4.70
N VAL A 224 2.70 -21.97 3.54
CA VAL A 224 2.09 -20.64 3.46
C VAL A 224 1.51 -20.36 2.08
N GLY A 225 0.44 -19.56 2.05
CA GLY A 225 -0.06 -18.89 0.84
C GLY A 225 0.21 -17.40 0.91
N LEU A 226 0.70 -16.83 -0.18
CA LEU A 226 1.05 -15.41 -0.32
C LEU A 226 0.27 -14.82 -1.49
N ALA A 227 -0.32 -13.63 -1.33
CA ALA A 227 -1.06 -12.96 -2.41
C ALA A 227 -0.70 -11.48 -2.49
N HIS A 228 -0.49 -10.98 -3.73
CA HIS A 228 -0.17 -9.59 -4.01
C HIS A 228 -1.33 -8.86 -4.68
N ASP A 229 -1.38 -7.55 -4.53
CA ASP A 229 -2.17 -6.69 -5.41
C ASP A 229 -1.47 -6.50 -6.78
N ALA A 230 -2.08 -5.71 -7.68
CA ALA A 230 -1.62 -5.66 -9.07
C ALA A 230 -0.19 -5.16 -9.24
N ASP A 231 0.28 -4.22 -8.40
CA ASP A 231 1.61 -3.62 -8.47
C ASP A 231 2.55 -4.08 -7.34
N ALA A 232 2.14 -5.12 -6.59
CA ALA A 232 2.90 -5.83 -5.59
C ALA A 232 3.54 -4.94 -4.50
N ASP A 233 2.82 -3.89 -4.08
CA ASP A 233 3.18 -3.13 -2.89
C ASP A 233 2.40 -3.58 -1.65
N ARG A 234 1.44 -4.54 -1.80
CA ARG A 234 0.71 -5.17 -0.70
C ARG A 234 0.89 -6.67 -0.65
N LEU A 235 0.92 -7.20 0.57
CA LEU A 235 0.95 -8.63 0.86
C LEU A 235 -0.23 -9.02 1.72
N ALA A 236 -0.99 -10.01 1.29
CA ALA A 236 -1.91 -10.79 2.11
C ALA A 236 -1.39 -12.23 2.25
N ALA A 237 -1.75 -12.90 3.33
CA ALA A 237 -1.29 -14.26 3.63
C ALA A 237 -2.43 -15.22 3.98
N VAL A 238 -2.15 -16.50 3.75
CA VAL A 238 -2.97 -17.64 4.16
C VAL A 238 -2.06 -18.60 4.91
N ASP A 239 -2.48 -19.08 6.09
CA ASP A 239 -1.69 -20.02 6.87
C ASP A 239 -1.74 -21.45 6.26
N GLU A 240 -0.92 -22.36 6.78
CA GLU A 240 -0.80 -23.74 6.31
C GLU A 240 -2.11 -24.54 6.43
N THR A 241 -3.05 -24.08 7.27
CA THR A 241 -4.40 -24.67 7.37
C THR A 241 -5.35 -24.16 6.28
N GLY A 242 -4.87 -23.23 5.44
CA GLY A 242 -5.62 -22.58 4.37
C GLY A 242 -6.57 -21.49 4.86
N ARG A 243 -6.37 -20.94 6.06
CA ARG A 243 -7.12 -19.81 6.58
C ARG A 243 -6.46 -18.50 6.21
N PHE A 244 -7.27 -17.55 5.76
CA PHE A 244 -6.81 -16.19 5.50
C PHE A 244 -6.36 -15.54 6.83
N VAL A 245 -5.23 -14.87 6.81
CA VAL A 245 -4.69 -14.13 7.94
C VAL A 245 -5.19 -12.67 7.85
N PRO A 246 -6.03 -12.22 8.80
CA PRO A 246 -6.44 -10.82 8.83
C PRO A 246 -5.26 -9.86 8.85
N GLY A 247 -5.37 -8.71 8.15
CA GLY A 247 -4.28 -7.76 8.04
C GLY A 247 -3.79 -7.23 9.40
N ASP A 248 -4.68 -7.05 10.38
CA ASP A 248 -4.29 -6.63 11.73
C ASP A 248 -3.48 -7.72 12.47
N GLU A 249 -3.76 -9.02 12.24
CA GLU A 249 -2.99 -10.12 12.83
C GLU A 249 -1.60 -10.24 12.19
N LEU A 250 -1.53 -10.09 10.85
CA LEU A 250 -0.26 -10.09 10.14
C LEU A 250 0.59 -8.86 10.54
N PHE A 251 -0.06 -7.71 10.72
CA PHE A 251 0.60 -6.52 11.24
C PHE A 251 1.14 -6.74 12.66
N ALA A 252 0.33 -7.30 13.57
CA ALA A 252 0.75 -7.59 14.94
C ALA A 252 1.96 -8.55 14.97
N LEU A 253 2.03 -9.50 14.04
CA LEU A 253 3.16 -10.42 13.91
C LEU A 253 4.44 -9.66 13.51
N PHE A 254 4.43 -8.88 12.44
CA PHE A 254 5.60 -8.09 12.00
C PHE A 254 5.98 -7.03 13.03
N ALA A 255 5.00 -6.33 13.61
CA ALA A 255 5.20 -5.32 14.63
C ALA A 255 5.85 -5.89 15.91
N THR A 256 5.41 -7.08 16.34
CA THR A 256 6.05 -7.80 17.46
C THR A 256 7.52 -8.13 17.16
N GLN A 257 7.83 -8.52 15.92
CA GLN A 257 9.21 -8.80 15.52
C GLN A 257 10.09 -7.54 15.54
N ALA A 258 9.56 -6.40 15.12
CA ALA A 258 10.26 -5.11 15.18
C ALA A 258 10.48 -4.68 16.63
N ALA A 259 9.44 -4.74 17.49
CA ALA A 259 9.53 -4.38 18.90
C ALA A 259 10.55 -5.25 19.67
N ARG A 260 10.62 -6.56 19.41
CA ARG A 260 11.64 -7.45 19.99
C ARG A 260 13.08 -7.11 19.60
N ARG A 261 13.27 -6.33 18.53
CA ARG A 261 14.55 -5.77 18.10
C ARG A 261 14.85 -4.38 18.72
N GLY A 262 13.97 -3.91 19.61
CA GLY A 262 14.08 -2.59 20.25
C GLY A 262 13.61 -1.44 19.36
N GLN A 263 12.77 -1.72 18.35
CA GLN A 263 12.24 -0.73 17.44
C GLN A 263 10.79 -0.39 17.80
N ASP A 264 10.42 0.87 17.69
CA ASP A 264 9.03 1.33 17.73
C ASP A 264 8.35 1.12 16.37
N VAL A 265 7.02 1.22 16.36
CA VAL A 265 6.20 0.89 15.20
C VAL A 265 5.25 2.01 14.83
N ALA A 266 5.29 2.47 13.56
CA ALA A 266 4.30 3.39 13.02
C ALA A 266 3.02 2.65 12.62
N VAL A 267 1.89 3.02 13.23
CA VAL A 267 0.57 2.43 12.99
C VAL A 267 -0.42 3.46 12.51
N THR A 268 -1.31 3.10 11.57
CA THR A 268 -2.35 4.02 11.12
C THR A 268 -3.51 4.13 12.14
N VAL A 269 -4.22 5.26 12.13
CA VAL A 269 -5.35 5.53 13.05
C VAL A 269 -6.48 4.50 12.97
N ASP A 270 -6.58 3.75 11.86
CA ASP A 270 -7.57 2.69 11.62
C ASP A 270 -7.05 1.26 11.92
N THR A 271 -5.83 1.16 12.47
CA THR A 271 -5.24 -0.11 12.93
C THR A 271 -5.91 -0.57 14.22
N SER A 272 -6.19 -1.86 14.33
CA SER A 272 -6.75 -2.47 15.55
C SER A 272 -5.84 -2.26 16.76
N SER A 273 -6.45 -2.13 17.93
CA SER A 273 -5.75 -2.08 19.22
C SER A 273 -4.89 -3.32 19.48
N LEU A 274 -5.19 -4.43 18.81
CA LEU A 274 -4.38 -5.65 18.81
C LEU A 274 -2.90 -5.37 18.55
N VAL A 275 -2.60 -4.51 17.55
CA VAL A 275 -1.22 -4.23 17.12
C VAL A 275 -0.47 -3.47 18.21
N SER A 276 -1.08 -2.41 18.76
CA SER A 276 -0.46 -1.63 19.84
C SER A 276 -0.24 -2.49 21.09
N GLU A 277 -1.20 -3.36 21.43
CA GLU A 277 -1.05 -4.29 22.55
C GLU A 277 0.10 -5.29 22.31
N ALA A 278 0.23 -5.82 21.10
CA ALA A 278 1.29 -6.74 20.73
C ALA A 278 2.69 -6.08 20.81
N VAL A 279 2.81 -4.86 20.32
CA VAL A 279 4.04 -4.05 20.38
C VAL A 279 4.43 -3.76 21.83
N ASN A 280 3.49 -3.28 22.65
CA ASN A 280 3.74 -2.97 24.06
C ASN A 280 4.19 -4.21 24.85
N ARG A 281 3.56 -5.38 24.63
CA ARG A 281 3.98 -6.64 25.24
C ARG A 281 5.38 -7.08 24.82
N ALA A 282 5.82 -6.68 23.63
CA ALA A 282 7.16 -6.99 23.12
C ALA A 282 8.23 -5.95 23.55
N GLY A 283 7.82 -4.89 24.29
CA GLY A 283 8.71 -3.88 24.85
C GLY A 283 8.95 -2.67 23.97
N GLY A 284 8.16 -2.49 22.88
CA GLY A 284 8.20 -1.31 22.01
C GLY A 284 7.00 -0.39 22.25
N GLU A 285 6.98 0.73 21.55
CA GLU A 285 5.88 1.70 21.53
C GLU A 285 5.29 1.86 20.12
N THR A 286 4.06 2.38 20.02
CA THR A 286 3.44 2.68 18.74
C THR A 286 3.31 4.17 18.52
N VAL A 287 3.71 4.64 17.32
CA VAL A 287 3.50 6.01 16.83
C VAL A 287 2.31 6.01 15.88
N ARG A 288 1.23 6.72 16.28
CA ARG A 288 0.02 6.77 15.47
C ARG A 288 0.14 7.78 14.34
N THR A 289 -0.20 7.36 13.11
CA THR A 289 -0.14 8.18 11.90
C THR A 289 -1.52 8.25 11.22
N GLY A 290 -1.66 9.14 10.24
CA GLY A 290 -2.79 9.08 9.31
C GLY A 290 -2.78 7.81 8.45
N VAL A 291 -3.85 7.55 7.73
CA VAL A 291 -3.96 6.41 6.81
C VAL A 291 -3.25 6.72 5.49
N GLY A 292 -2.51 5.76 4.97
CA GLY A 292 -1.86 5.79 3.67
C GLY A 292 -0.34 5.80 3.75
N GLU A 293 0.26 5.30 2.70
CA GLU A 293 1.70 5.13 2.54
C GLU A 293 2.52 6.36 2.97
N MET A 294 2.06 7.56 2.57
CA MET A 294 2.74 8.82 2.90
C MET A 294 2.80 9.05 4.42
N ALA A 295 1.71 8.77 5.12
CA ALA A 295 1.64 8.95 6.56
C ALA A 295 2.49 7.92 7.30
N VAL A 296 2.45 6.65 6.88
CA VAL A 296 3.33 5.59 7.40
C VAL A 296 4.80 5.96 7.19
N ALA A 297 5.18 6.39 5.97
CA ALA A 297 6.55 6.81 5.66
C ALA A 297 7.01 8.03 6.49
N THR A 298 6.07 8.93 6.87
CA THR A 298 6.35 10.04 7.80
C THR A 298 6.52 9.54 9.24
N GLY A 299 5.75 8.53 9.66
CA GLY A 299 5.92 7.91 10.96
C GLY A 299 7.31 7.31 11.17
N LEU A 300 7.92 6.79 10.11
CA LEU A 300 9.30 6.28 10.12
C LEU A 300 10.38 7.37 10.29
N ASP A 301 10.04 8.65 10.20
CA ASP A 301 10.96 9.76 10.53
C ASP A 301 11.06 10.00 12.03
N THR A 302 10.21 9.38 12.84
CA THR A 302 10.27 9.44 14.31
C THR A 302 11.43 8.57 14.80
N GLU A 303 12.25 9.14 15.68
CA GLU A 303 13.39 8.42 16.28
C GLU A 303 12.91 7.14 16.98
N GLY A 304 13.62 6.03 16.76
CA GLY A 304 13.29 4.72 17.32
C GLY A 304 12.32 3.89 16.46
N VAL A 305 11.60 4.48 15.52
CA VAL A 305 10.65 3.76 14.67
C VAL A 305 11.38 3.03 13.54
N GLY A 306 11.40 1.72 13.58
CA GLY A 306 12.07 0.87 12.58
C GLY A 306 11.13 0.14 11.61
N PHE A 307 9.82 0.14 11.88
CA PHE A 307 8.81 -0.53 11.07
C PHE A 307 7.49 0.25 11.08
N GLY A 308 6.75 0.19 9.99
CA GLY A 308 5.41 0.77 9.92
C GLY A 308 4.54 0.09 8.87
N GLY A 309 3.22 0.22 9.03
CA GLY A 309 2.31 -0.42 8.09
C GLY A 309 0.85 -0.06 8.27
N GLU A 310 0.03 -0.75 7.49
CA GLU A 310 -1.43 -0.67 7.52
C GLU A 310 -2.06 -2.06 7.47
N PRO A 311 -3.26 -2.25 8.04
CA PRO A 311 -4.00 -3.52 7.91
C PRO A 311 -4.34 -3.90 6.46
N SER A 312 -4.19 -2.99 5.53
CA SER A 312 -4.37 -3.22 4.08
C SER A 312 -3.29 -4.09 3.43
N GLY A 313 -2.26 -4.51 4.19
CA GLY A 313 -1.13 -5.29 3.69
C GLY A 313 0.08 -4.46 3.25
N LEU A 314 0.11 -3.19 3.59
CA LEU A 314 1.20 -2.27 3.31
C LEU A 314 2.22 -2.34 4.46
N TRP A 315 3.47 -2.72 4.14
CA TRP A 315 4.54 -2.92 5.11
C TRP A 315 5.81 -2.19 4.68
N VAL A 316 6.41 -1.39 5.58
CA VAL A 316 7.63 -0.60 5.33
C VAL A 316 8.62 -0.79 6.48
N TRP A 317 9.86 -1.16 6.15
CA TRP A 317 10.99 -1.25 7.09
C TRP A 317 11.94 -0.09 6.85
N ASP A 318 12.45 0.53 7.91
CA ASP A 318 13.32 1.71 7.82
C ASP A 318 14.72 1.38 7.26
N ASP A 319 15.21 0.17 7.50
CA ASP A 319 16.49 -0.35 6.98
C ASP A 319 16.44 -0.81 5.51
N GLU A 320 15.26 -0.70 4.87
CA GLU A 320 15.03 -0.97 3.46
C GLU A 320 14.64 0.32 2.70
N ILE A 321 14.11 0.16 1.50
CA ILE A 321 13.54 1.29 0.78
C ILE A 321 12.28 1.79 1.49
N ARG A 322 12.11 3.11 1.61
CA ARG A 322 10.92 3.72 2.22
C ARG A 322 9.70 3.70 1.27
N CYS A 323 9.44 2.55 0.73
CA CYS A 323 8.32 2.18 -0.12
C CYS A 323 7.78 0.85 0.37
N PRO A 324 6.46 0.64 0.42
CA PRO A 324 5.92 -0.68 0.69
C PRO A 324 6.46 -1.70 -0.31
N ASP A 325 7.02 -2.79 0.20
CA ASP A 325 7.63 -3.83 -0.60
C ASP A 325 7.08 -5.20 -0.20
N ALA A 326 6.07 -5.66 -0.94
CA ALA A 326 5.43 -6.92 -0.66
C ALA A 326 6.32 -8.14 -0.98
N HIS A 327 7.32 -7.98 -1.85
CA HIS A 327 8.31 -9.02 -2.11
C HIS A 327 9.20 -9.25 -0.90
N PHE A 328 9.69 -8.15 -0.29
CA PHE A 328 10.47 -8.21 0.94
C PHE A 328 9.62 -8.74 2.11
N ALA A 329 8.38 -8.25 2.24
CA ALA A 329 7.44 -8.72 3.27
C ALA A 329 7.15 -10.23 3.17
N ALA A 330 7.02 -10.76 1.95
CA ALA A 330 6.84 -12.19 1.70
C ALA A 330 8.04 -13.01 2.18
N CYS A 331 9.26 -12.58 1.86
CA CYS A 331 10.49 -13.23 2.35
C CYS A 331 10.59 -13.14 3.89
N LYS A 332 10.24 -11.98 4.49
CA LYS A 332 10.17 -11.83 5.97
C LYS A 332 9.18 -12.79 6.62
N LEU A 333 8.04 -13.03 5.99
CA LEU A 333 7.05 -13.97 6.52
C LEU A 333 7.57 -15.42 6.44
N VAL A 334 8.17 -15.81 5.31
CA VAL A 334 8.75 -17.16 5.14
C VAL A 334 9.94 -17.35 6.10
N GLU A 335 10.78 -16.33 6.29
CA GLU A 335 11.84 -16.33 7.31
C GLU A 335 11.28 -16.58 8.73
N SER A 336 10.15 -15.94 9.07
CA SER A 336 9.54 -16.15 10.39
C SER A 336 8.96 -17.55 10.53
N ILE A 337 8.38 -18.13 9.48
CA ILE A 337 7.90 -19.52 9.51
C ILE A 337 9.06 -20.49 9.72
N ARG A 338 10.18 -20.28 9.04
CA ARG A 338 11.39 -21.09 9.24
C ARG A 338 11.91 -21.03 10.69
N ARG A 339 11.92 -19.85 11.29
CA ARG A 339 12.48 -19.61 12.61
C ARG A 339 11.53 -19.98 13.76
N ASP A 340 10.27 -19.60 13.64
CA ASP A 340 9.30 -19.59 14.74
C ASP A 340 8.19 -20.66 14.57
N GLY A 341 8.20 -21.43 13.48
CA GLY A 341 7.25 -22.51 13.18
C GLY A 341 6.01 -22.03 12.39
N PRO A 342 4.97 -22.88 12.29
CA PRO A 342 3.81 -22.65 11.43
C PRO A 342 3.11 -21.31 11.68
N LEU A 343 2.62 -20.68 10.62
CA LEU A 343 1.97 -19.36 10.70
C LEU A 343 0.71 -19.38 11.57
N SER A 344 -0.06 -20.47 11.56
CA SER A 344 -1.23 -20.65 12.45
C SER A 344 -0.85 -20.60 13.93
N ALA A 345 0.29 -21.16 14.32
CA ALA A 345 0.79 -21.11 15.69
C ALA A 345 1.30 -19.72 16.06
N GLN A 346 1.99 -19.03 15.13
CA GLN A 346 2.48 -17.67 15.35
C GLN A 346 1.34 -16.65 15.51
N ARG A 347 0.22 -16.82 14.79
CA ARG A 347 -0.94 -15.94 14.88
C ARG A 347 -1.89 -16.26 16.05
N ALA A 348 -1.84 -17.45 16.62
CA ALA A 348 -2.72 -17.88 17.70
C ALA A 348 -2.81 -16.90 18.89
N PRO A 349 -1.72 -16.23 19.33
CA PRO A 349 -1.80 -15.22 20.40
C PRO A 349 -2.62 -13.96 20.01
N PHE A 350 -2.86 -13.73 18.73
CA PHE A 350 -3.56 -12.57 18.18
C PHE A 350 -4.99 -12.88 17.76
N ALA A 351 -5.25 -14.12 17.36
CA ALA A 351 -6.54 -14.56 16.84
C ALA A 351 -7.69 -14.32 17.85
N ASP A 352 -8.81 -13.81 17.34
CA ASP A 352 -10.05 -13.59 18.07
C ASP A 352 -9.96 -12.69 19.32
N ARG A 353 -8.84 -11.95 19.49
CA ARG A 353 -8.67 -11.05 20.64
C ARG A 353 -9.40 -9.72 20.49
N TYR A 354 -9.54 -9.27 19.26
CA TYR A 354 -10.24 -8.05 18.90
C TYR A 354 -11.19 -8.31 17.74
N SER A 355 -12.27 -7.57 17.72
CA SER A 355 -13.22 -7.54 16.61
C SER A 355 -13.20 -6.17 15.98
N THR A 356 -12.77 -6.10 14.72
CA THR A 356 -12.77 -4.86 13.95
C THR A 356 -13.91 -4.87 12.94
N ARG A 357 -14.69 -3.78 12.87
CA ARG A 357 -15.70 -3.53 11.85
C ARG A 357 -15.24 -2.41 10.96
N ARG A 358 -15.33 -2.63 9.65
CA ARG A 358 -14.98 -1.64 8.62
C ARG A 358 -16.12 -1.50 7.63
N GLY A 359 -16.49 -0.26 7.29
CA GLY A 359 -17.53 0.01 6.31
C GLY A 359 -17.45 1.44 5.78
N CYS A 360 -18.37 1.77 4.86
CA CYS A 360 -18.41 3.10 4.28
C CYS A 360 -19.85 3.54 4.02
N LEU A 361 -20.07 4.87 4.12
CA LEU A 361 -21.33 5.53 3.77
C LEU A 361 -21.07 6.53 2.65
N LYS A 362 -21.96 6.57 1.65
CA LYS A 362 -21.91 7.60 0.60
C LYS A 362 -22.19 8.98 1.20
N ALA A 363 -21.33 9.95 0.94
CA ALA A 363 -21.49 11.32 1.43
C ALA A 363 -20.92 12.30 0.41
N GLY A 364 -21.78 13.07 -0.25
CA GLY A 364 -21.38 14.06 -1.26
C GLY A 364 -20.51 15.18 -0.68
N ALA A 365 -20.84 15.68 0.51
CA ALA A 365 -20.10 16.71 1.24
C ALA A 365 -19.30 16.11 2.42
N LYS A 366 -18.48 15.08 2.17
CA LYS A 366 -17.78 14.28 3.18
C LYS A 366 -16.97 15.09 4.20
N HIS A 367 -16.30 16.15 3.79
CA HIS A 367 -15.51 17.00 4.70
C HIS A 367 -16.40 17.84 5.63
N ASP A 368 -17.52 18.35 5.12
CA ASP A 368 -18.48 19.09 5.93
C ASP A 368 -19.19 18.17 6.94
N ALA A 369 -19.53 16.95 6.52
CA ALA A 369 -20.08 15.95 7.41
C ALA A 369 -19.13 15.66 8.58
N ILE A 370 -17.85 15.44 8.31
CA ILE A 370 -16.81 15.22 9.33
C ILE A 370 -16.68 16.43 10.27
N ASN A 371 -16.65 17.65 9.73
CA ASN A 371 -16.57 18.88 10.57
C ASN A 371 -17.80 19.05 11.49
N ARG A 372 -18.99 18.65 11.02
CA ARG A 372 -20.22 18.67 11.84
C ARG A 372 -20.17 17.61 12.94
N VAL A 373 -19.75 16.38 12.59
CA VAL A 373 -19.54 15.30 13.59
C VAL A 373 -18.53 15.73 14.63
N ARG A 374 -17.40 16.33 14.24
CA ARG A 374 -16.36 16.83 15.13
C ARG A 374 -16.91 17.82 16.16
N ARG A 375 -17.70 18.82 15.71
CA ARG A 375 -18.31 19.80 16.60
C ARG A 375 -19.29 19.18 17.60
N ARG A 376 -20.02 18.14 17.18
CA ARG A 376 -20.96 17.43 18.06
C ARG A 376 -20.24 16.63 19.13
N LEU A 377 -19.14 15.98 18.80
CA LEU A 377 -18.40 15.10 19.70
C LEU A 377 -17.49 15.86 20.68
N SER A 378 -17.08 17.11 20.36
CA SER A 378 -16.16 17.91 21.19
C SER A 378 -16.67 18.22 22.61
N GLY A 379 -17.92 17.92 22.96
CA GLY A 379 -18.49 18.04 24.30
C GLY A 379 -18.88 16.71 24.94
N GLU A 380 -18.74 15.59 24.23
CA GLU A 380 -19.18 14.28 24.71
C GLU A 380 -18.02 13.37 25.13
N TYR A 381 -16.80 13.64 24.63
CA TYR A 381 -15.64 12.76 24.84
C TYR A 381 -14.37 13.53 25.14
N ASP A 382 -13.61 13.04 26.10
CA ASP A 382 -12.32 13.62 26.51
C ASP A 382 -11.14 13.12 25.63
N ARG A 383 -11.28 11.94 25.01
CA ARG A 383 -10.24 11.30 24.21
C ARG A 383 -10.63 11.26 22.74
N ILE A 384 -10.32 12.34 22.01
CA ILE A 384 -10.54 12.47 20.56
C ILE A 384 -9.20 12.69 19.86
N ASP A 385 -8.84 11.78 18.96
CA ASP A 385 -7.71 11.92 18.05
C ASP A 385 -8.21 12.44 16.68
N THR A 386 -7.57 13.49 16.19
CA THR A 386 -7.92 14.13 14.91
C THR A 386 -6.81 14.08 13.88
N THR A 387 -5.88 13.14 14.02
CA THR A 387 -4.73 12.93 13.11
C THR A 387 -5.20 12.69 11.68
N ASP A 388 -6.22 11.82 11.47
CA ASP A 388 -6.86 11.64 10.16
C ASP A 388 -8.34 11.24 10.34
N GLY A 389 -9.22 12.25 10.33
CA GLY A 389 -10.63 12.08 10.64
C GLY A 389 -10.93 12.38 12.10
N ILE A 390 -11.79 11.57 12.70
CA ILE A 390 -12.21 11.67 14.10
C ILE A 390 -12.21 10.28 14.70
N ARG A 391 -11.22 9.97 15.51
CA ARG A 391 -11.17 8.75 16.31
C ARG A 391 -11.56 9.09 17.74
N VAL A 392 -12.47 8.31 18.27
CA VAL A 392 -12.94 8.41 19.66
C VAL A 392 -12.56 7.13 20.38
N ASP A 393 -11.66 7.24 21.36
CA ASP A 393 -11.31 6.13 22.23
C ASP A 393 -12.27 6.12 23.43
N THR A 394 -12.95 4.99 23.67
CA THR A 394 -13.87 4.72 24.79
C THR A 394 -13.24 3.70 25.75
N ASP A 395 -13.91 3.40 26.86
CA ASP A 395 -13.40 2.38 27.80
C ASP A 395 -13.47 0.96 27.23
N ASP A 396 -14.42 0.71 26.30
CA ASP A 396 -14.69 -0.63 25.74
C ASP A 396 -14.06 -0.84 24.34
N GLY A 397 -13.45 0.20 23.75
CA GLY A 397 -12.93 0.14 22.39
C GLY A 397 -12.83 1.54 21.76
N TRP A 398 -12.86 1.62 20.43
CA TRP A 398 -12.82 2.88 19.73
C TRP A 398 -13.60 2.84 18.41
N PHE A 399 -13.99 4.01 17.91
CA PHE A 399 -14.45 4.16 16.53
C PHE A 399 -13.78 5.33 15.83
N LEU A 400 -13.62 5.21 14.52
CA LEU A 400 -13.04 6.22 13.62
C LEU A 400 -14.04 6.56 12.52
N ILE A 401 -14.20 7.85 12.27
CA ILE A 401 -14.96 8.42 11.14
C ILE A 401 -14.00 9.22 10.28
N ARG A 402 -13.79 8.84 9.03
CA ARG A 402 -12.79 9.45 8.15
C ARG A 402 -13.32 9.66 6.73
N ALA A 403 -12.99 10.80 6.10
CA ALA A 403 -13.25 10.99 4.68
C ALA A 403 -12.32 10.11 3.84
N SER A 404 -12.86 9.37 2.88
CA SER A 404 -12.01 8.66 1.91
C SER A 404 -11.20 9.67 1.09
N GLY A 405 -9.92 9.40 0.88
CA GLY A 405 -9.05 10.23 0.03
C GLY A 405 -9.40 10.14 -1.47
N THR A 406 -9.96 9.00 -1.90
CA THR A 406 -10.15 8.65 -3.32
C THR A 406 -11.61 8.60 -3.76
N GLU A 407 -12.53 8.28 -2.86
CA GLU A 407 -13.94 8.01 -3.15
C GLU A 407 -14.86 9.02 -2.48
N PRO A 408 -16.08 9.25 -2.98
CA PRO A 408 -17.09 10.12 -2.36
C PRO A 408 -17.80 9.42 -1.18
N VAL A 409 -17.03 8.86 -0.26
CA VAL A 409 -17.53 8.13 0.91
C VAL A 409 -16.86 8.60 2.20
N VAL A 410 -17.55 8.41 3.30
CA VAL A 410 -17.00 8.44 4.66
C VAL A 410 -16.75 7.00 5.08
N ARG A 411 -15.53 6.69 5.51
CA ARG A 411 -15.15 5.38 6.04
C ARG A 411 -15.34 5.36 7.54
N ILE A 412 -15.83 4.23 8.03
CA ILE A 412 -16.02 3.96 9.45
C ILE A 412 -15.18 2.75 9.80
N THR A 413 -14.48 2.83 10.91
CA THR A 413 -13.84 1.68 11.56
C THR A 413 -14.25 1.68 13.03
N ALA A 414 -14.57 0.52 13.57
CA ALA A 414 -14.76 0.33 15.01
C ALA A 414 -14.02 -0.92 15.45
N ASP A 415 -13.42 -0.87 16.64
CA ASP A 415 -12.58 -1.92 17.18
C ASP A 415 -12.85 -2.11 18.67
N ALA A 416 -13.00 -3.35 19.10
CA ALA A 416 -13.21 -3.69 20.50
C ALA A 416 -12.76 -5.14 20.78
N THR A 417 -12.66 -5.51 22.04
CA THR A 417 -12.29 -6.88 22.45
C THR A 417 -13.37 -7.93 22.18
N ASP A 418 -14.62 -7.50 21.90
CA ASP A 418 -15.71 -8.40 21.53
C ASP A 418 -16.55 -7.84 20.36
N SER A 419 -17.19 -8.76 19.64
CA SER A 419 -17.98 -8.47 18.44
C SER A 419 -19.18 -7.56 18.73
N ALA A 420 -19.90 -7.76 19.82
CA ALA A 420 -21.11 -6.99 20.14
C ALA A 420 -20.78 -5.53 20.46
N THR A 421 -19.68 -5.28 21.14
CA THR A 421 -19.16 -3.94 21.40
C THR A 421 -18.68 -3.27 20.12
N ALA A 422 -17.93 -3.97 19.25
CA ALA A 422 -17.51 -3.45 17.96
C ALA A 422 -18.72 -3.07 17.09
N ASP A 423 -19.76 -3.90 17.03
CA ASP A 423 -21.01 -3.63 16.30
C ASP A 423 -21.77 -2.41 16.87
N ARG A 424 -21.79 -2.26 18.19
CA ARG A 424 -22.41 -1.11 18.89
C ARG A 424 -21.70 0.20 18.56
N LEU A 425 -20.35 0.20 18.60
CA LEU A 425 -19.51 1.35 18.29
C LEU A 425 -19.63 1.73 16.81
N PHE A 426 -19.62 0.73 15.93
CA PHE A 426 -19.79 0.93 14.49
C PHE A 426 -21.15 1.57 14.18
N SER A 427 -22.25 1.00 14.70
CA SER A 427 -23.59 1.55 14.53
C SER A 427 -23.75 2.96 15.15
N ARG A 428 -23.03 3.27 16.23
CA ARG A 428 -22.99 4.64 16.78
C ARG A 428 -22.35 5.59 15.79
N ALA A 429 -21.20 5.23 15.18
CA ALA A 429 -20.53 6.05 14.18
C ALA A 429 -21.41 6.27 12.93
N GLU A 430 -22.13 5.24 12.47
CA GLU A 430 -23.11 5.36 11.37
C GLU A 430 -24.20 6.38 11.68
N ARG A 431 -24.87 6.26 12.82
CA ARG A 431 -25.92 7.21 13.25
C ARG A 431 -25.41 8.66 13.38
N LEU A 432 -24.16 8.85 13.80
CA LEU A 432 -23.55 10.19 13.85
C LEU A 432 -23.45 10.81 12.45
N ILE A 433 -23.00 10.04 11.47
CA ILE A 433 -22.89 10.52 10.08
C ILE A 433 -24.28 10.77 9.49
N GLU A 434 -25.22 9.84 9.64
CA GLU A 434 -26.59 9.98 9.14
C GLU A 434 -27.28 11.22 9.71
N SER A 435 -27.13 11.48 11.01
CA SER A 435 -27.75 12.62 11.68
C SER A 435 -27.28 13.97 11.16
N VAL A 436 -26.05 14.07 10.63
CA VAL A 436 -25.51 15.30 10.06
C VAL A 436 -25.66 15.37 8.54
N ALA A 437 -25.83 14.23 7.84
CA ALA A 437 -26.09 14.14 6.41
C ALA A 437 -27.55 14.48 6.06
N LEU A 438 -28.51 14.15 6.95
CA LEU A 438 -29.94 14.45 6.78
C LEU A 438 -30.30 15.90 7.14
N SER A 439 -29.36 16.70 7.62
CA SER A 439 -29.57 18.11 8.01
C SER A 439 -29.23 19.08 6.88
N VAL A 440 -29.32 18.64 5.59
CA VAL A 440 -29.10 19.46 4.37
C VAL A 440 -30.37 19.52 3.55
#